data_4b0323a11e70681c3cabbd09b9b666bb
#
_entry.id   4b0323a11e70681c3cabbd09b9b666bb
#
_cell.length_a   1.000
_cell.length_b   1.000
_cell.length_c   1.000
_cell.angle_alpha   90.00
_cell.angle_beta   90.00
_cell.angle_gamma   90.00
#
_symmetry.space_group_name_H-M   'P 1'
#
loop_
_entity.id
_entity.type
_entity.pdbx_description
1 polymer ?
#
loop_
_entity_poly.entity_id
_entity_poly.type
_entity_poly.pdbx_seq_one_letter_code
_entity_poly.pdbx_strand_id
1 'polypeptide(L)'
;MAPVPNANRIPTAQVPLTNPVTGLIARAWFRFLENLNTIINDVYTPTLTNTTNITSSSAAVCQYLQVYGAVTVSGQVTIAATATGATVLKMSLPVASNFTSTGQAAGTFATLTSGGTTTGAILADITNDVFEFRFNAANTTSTIYAFTVTYQIV
;
A
#
# COMPACT_ATOMS: atom_id res chain seq x y z
N MET A 1 31.37 -13.17 3.10
CA MET A 1 30.67 -11.95 2.73
C MET A 1 30.65 -11.05 3.96
N ALA A 2 31.25 -9.87 3.93
CA ALA A 2 31.22 -8.97 5.08
C ALA A 2 29.78 -8.50 5.31
N PRO A 3 29.30 -8.41 6.55
CA PRO A 3 27.97 -7.89 6.82
C PRO A 3 27.86 -6.46 6.30
N VAL A 4 26.82 -6.20 5.49
CA VAL A 4 26.51 -4.84 5.02
C VAL A 4 26.24 -4.00 6.26
N PRO A 5 26.95 -2.86 6.47
CA PRO A 5 26.68 -2.00 7.60
C PRO A 5 25.20 -1.59 7.60
N ASN A 6 24.50 -1.82 8.70
CA ASN A 6 23.11 -1.42 8.83
C ASN A 6 23.02 0.12 8.76
N ALA A 7 22.70 0.66 7.60
CA ALA A 7 22.66 2.09 7.33
C ALA A 7 21.61 2.86 8.17
N ASN A 8 20.71 2.12 8.85
CA ASN A 8 19.61 2.67 9.63
C ASN A 8 19.92 2.83 11.12
N ARG A 9 21.15 2.52 11.56
CA ARG A 9 21.52 2.74 12.96
C ARG A 9 21.81 4.23 13.22
N ILE A 10 21.19 4.73 14.28
CA ILE A 10 21.57 6.05 14.81
C ILE A 10 23.08 6.06 15.06
N PRO A 11 23.84 7.01 14.53
CA PRO A 11 25.26 7.14 14.84
C PRO A 11 25.47 7.22 16.34
N THR A 12 26.52 6.57 16.84
CA THR A 12 26.83 6.60 18.28
C THR A 12 27.13 8.02 18.74
N ALA A 13 26.93 8.30 20.04
CA ALA A 13 27.23 9.63 20.64
C ALA A 13 28.67 10.07 20.44
N GLN A 14 29.58 9.15 20.10
CA GLN A 14 31.01 9.46 19.82
C GLN A 14 31.24 9.99 18.40
N VAL A 15 30.24 9.88 17.49
CA VAL A 15 30.33 10.45 16.14
C VAL A 15 29.81 11.89 16.19
N PRO A 16 30.62 12.90 16.05
CA PRO A 16 30.16 14.30 16.07
C PRO A 16 29.21 14.56 14.91
N LEU A 17 28.19 15.41 15.10
CA LEU A 17 27.21 15.75 14.07
C LEU A 17 27.88 16.40 12.85
N THR A 18 28.90 17.23 13.10
CA THR A 18 29.68 17.90 12.05
C THR A 18 31.13 17.44 12.06
N ASN A 19 31.73 17.39 10.90
CA ASN A 19 33.15 17.17 10.77
C ASN A 19 33.89 18.41 11.26
N PRO A 20 34.74 18.32 12.27
CA PRO A 20 35.44 19.50 12.89
C PRO A 20 36.38 20.19 11.92
N VAL A 21 36.82 19.53 10.84
CA VAL A 21 37.74 20.11 9.86
C VAL A 21 37.00 20.87 8.76
N THR A 22 35.87 20.32 8.29
CA THR A 22 35.14 20.88 7.14
C THR A 22 33.89 21.67 7.53
N GLY A 23 33.39 21.54 8.76
CA GLY A 23 32.15 22.15 9.23
C GLY A 23 30.87 21.50 8.62
N LEU A 24 31.02 20.49 7.74
CA LEU A 24 29.90 19.81 7.10
C LEU A 24 29.37 18.70 7.99
N ILE A 25 28.11 18.28 7.75
CA ILE A 25 27.53 17.13 8.44
C ILE A 25 28.41 15.89 8.24
N ALA A 26 28.74 15.20 9.31
CA ALA A 26 29.54 13.98 9.26
C ALA A 26 28.79 12.91 8.44
N ARG A 27 29.53 12.17 7.60
CA ARG A 27 28.95 11.20 6.63
C ARG A 27 27.99 10.18 7.28
N ALA A 28 28.26 9.78 8.52
CA ALA A 28 27.38 8.84 9.25
C ALA A 28 26.02 9.47 9.56
N TRP A 29 26.00 10.73 9.99
CA TRP A 29 24.76 11.48 10.26
C TRP A 29 24.03 11.83 8.97
N PHE A 30 24.73 12.22 7.92
CA PHE A 30 24.14 12.51 6.62
C PHE A 30 23.37 11.27 6.08
N ARG A 31 24.01 10.10 6.08
CA ARG A 31 23.34 8.85 5.66
C ARG A 31 22.16 8.47 6.54
N PHE A 32 22.26 8.68 7.86
CA PHE A 32 21.14 8.42 8.75
C PHE A 32 19.94 9.35 8.44
N LEU A 33 20.20 10.64 8.21
CA LEU A 33 19.16 11.61 7.87
C LEU A 33 18.56 11.36 6.49
N GLU A 34 19.38 10.97 5.49
CA GLU A 34 18.87 10.54 4.18
C GLU A 34 17.91 9.36 4.31
N ASN A 35 18.24 8.38 5.14
CA ASN A 35 17.37 7.22 5.35
C ASN A 35 16.07 7.57 6.09
N LEU A 36 16.05 8.58 6.94
CA LEU A 36 14.81 9.06 7.57
C LEU A 36 13.86 9.71 6.56
N ASN A 37 14.39 10.30 5.49
CA ASN A 37 13.59 10.93 4.43
C ASN A 37 12.87 9.92 3.52
N THR A 38 13.02 8.61 3.75
CA THR A 38 12.30 7.55 3.02
C THR A 38 10.94 7.17 3.64
N ILE A 39 10.48 7.92 4.65
CA ILE A 39 9.14 7.77 5.21
C ILE A 39 8.24 8.80 4.52
N ILE A 40 7.29 8.33 3.73
CA ILE A 40 6.31 9.16 3.03
C ILE A 40 4.93 8.84 3.60
N ASN A 41 4.22 9.86 4.04
CA ASN A 41 2.81 9.79 4.41
C ASN A 41 2.04 10.75 3.51
N ASP A 42 1.21 10.22 2.63
CA ASP A 42 0.51 11.01 1.63
C ASP A 42 -0.84 10.39 1.28
N VAL A 43 -1.57 11.04 0.40
CA VAL A 43 -2.89 10.61 -0.09
C VAL A 43 -2.87 10.44 -1.60
N TYR A 44 -3.75 9.58 -2.12
CA TYR A 44 -3.97 9.45 -3.55
C TYR A 44 -5.42 9.03 -3.84
N THR A 45 -5.89 9.33 -5.03
CA THR A 45 -7.17 8.83 -5.52
C THR A 45 -6.89 7.69 -6.49
N PRO A 46 -7.21 6.43 -6.14
CA PRO A 46 -6.93 5.31 -7.01
C PRO A 46 -7.82 5.30 -8.25
N THR A 47 -7.26 4.83 -9.36
CA THR A 47 -8.02 4.44 -10.54
C THR A 47 -8.55 3.03 -10.35
N LEU A 48 -9.86 2.83 -10.57
CA LEU A 48 -10.52 1.54 -10.49
C LEU A 48 -10.79 0.96 -11.87
N THR A 49 -10.63 -0.34 -12.01
CA THR A 49 -11.00 -1.09 -13.22
C THR A 49 -11.97 -2.21 -12.84
N ASN A 50 -13.21 -2.11 -13.32
CA ASN A 50 -14.24 -3.12 -13.14
C ASN A 50 -13.90 -4.34 -14.00
N THR A 51 -13.65 -5.48 -13.38
CA THR A 51 -13.17 -6.66 -14.10
C THR A 51 -14.26 -7.74 -14.18
N THR A 52 -14.78 -8.18 -13.04
CA THR A 52 -15.75 -9.27 -13.00
C THR A 52 -16.92 -8.90 -12.10
N ASN A 53 -18.13 -9.06 -12.61
CA ASN A 53 -19.39 -8.92 -11.86
C ASN A 53 -19.55 -7.54 -11.19
N ILE A 54 -19.12 -6.44 -11.83
CA ILE A 54 -19.25 -5.09 -11.30
C ILE A 54 -19.98 -4.19 -12.30
N THR A 55 -21.08 -3.58 -11.85
CA THR A 55 -21.83 -2.58 -12.60
C THR A 55 -21.18 -1.19 -12.49
N SER A 56 -20.77 -0.82 -11.27
CA SER A 56 -20.11 0.46 -11.01
C SER A 56 -19.20 0.37 -9.80
N SER A 57 -18.16 1.18 -9.81
CA SER A 57 -17.27 1.36 -8.66
C SER A 57 -16.79 2.81 -8.56
N SER A 58 -16.49 3.25 -7.35
CA SER A 58 -15.84 4.53 -7.08
C SER A 58 -14.91 4.40 -5.87
N ALA A 59 -13.84 5.19 -5.85
CA ALA A 59 -12.92 5.25 -4.73
C ALA A 59 -12.99 6.60 -4.05
N ALA A 60 -12.90 6.61 -2.73
CA ALA A 60 -12.56 7.80 -1.98
C ALA A 60 -11.06 8.09 -2.08
N VAL A 61 -10.64 9.28 -1.62
CA VAL A 61 -9.23 9.56 -1.40
C VAL A 61 -8.69 8.58 -0.36
N CYS A 62 -7.65 7.86 -0.70
CA CYS A 62 -6.98 6.88 0.14
C CYS A 62 -5.70 7.47 0.73
N GLN A 63 -5.31 6.96 1.88
CA GLN A 63 -4.05 7.30 2.54
C GLN A 63 -3.03 6.20 2.32
N TYR A 64 -1.77 6.56 2.18
CA TYR A 64 -0.70 5.58 2.19
C TYR A 64 0.49 6.03 3.04
N LEU A 65 1.14 5.05 3.62
CA LEU A 65 2.39 5.19 4.34
C LEU A 65 3.44 4.31 3.66
N GLN A 66 4.49 4.94 3.16
CA GLN A 66 5.67 4.24 2.66
C GLN A 66 6.79 4.34 3.69
N VAL A 67 7.34 3.19 4.06
CA VAL A 67 8.52 3.08 4.91
C VAL A 67 9.54 2.22 4.18
N TYR A 68 10.55 2.85 3.61
CA TYR A 68 11.51 2.21 2.71
C TYR A 68 10.81 1.55 1.51
N GLY A 69 10.96 0.23 1.36
CA GLY A 69 10.31 -0.56 0.31
C GLY A 69 8.92 -1.11 0.67
N ALA A 70 8.42 -0.85 1.88
CA ALA A 70 7.09 -1.29 2.28
C ALA A 70 6.08 -0.15 2.18
N VAL A 71 4.92 -0.42 1.59
CA VAL A 71 3.82 0.55 1.45
C VAL A 71 2.56 -0.05 2.06
N THR A 72 1.94 0.68 2.98
CA THR A 72 0.62 0.35 3.53
C THR A 72 -0.39 1.38 3.04
N VAL A 73 -1.49 0.89 2.48
CA VAL A 73 -2.58 1.69 1.95
C VAL A 73 -3.85 1.40 2.73
N SER A 74 -4.61 2.44 3.07
CA SER A 74 -5.93 2.33 3.66
C SER A 74 -6.90 3.31 3.03
N GLY A 75 -8.17 2.92 2.95
CA GLY A 75 -9.18 3.76 2.34
C GLY A 75 -10.53 3.09 2.22
N GLN A 76 -11.36 3.65 1.34
CA GLN A 76 -12.70 3.16 1.05
C GLN A 76 -12.95 3.08 -0.44
N VAL A 77 -13.65 2.01 -0.84
CA VAL A 77 -14.19 1.83 -2.18
C VAL A 77 -15.68 1.52 -2.10
N THR A 78 -16.43 2.05 -3.04
CA THR A 78 -17.85 1.73 -3.20
C THR A 78 -18.00 0.82 -4.41
N ILE A 79 -18.67 -0.30 -4.27
CA ILE A 79 -18.85 -1.30 -5.32
C ILE A 79 -20.32 -1.68 -5.42
N ALA A 80 -20.87 -1.67 -6.64
CA ALA A 80 -22.16 -2.26 -6.97
C ALA A 80 -21.91 -3.47 -7.88
N ALA A 81 -22.27 -4.65 -7.42
CA ALA A 81 -22.15 -5.87 -8.23
C ALA A 81 -23.31 -5.99 -9.23
N THR A 82 -23.08 -6.69 -10.35
CA THR A 82 -24.11 -6.99 -11.33
C THR A 82 -25.04 -8.12 -10.86
N ALA A 83 -24.47 -9.08 -10.13
CA ALA A 83 -25.18 -10.24 -9.57
C ALA A 83 -24.51 -10.68 -8.26
N THR A 84 -25.14 -11.58 -7.52
CA THR A 84 -24.50 -12.30 -6.41
C THR A 84 -23.44 -13.26 -6.95
N GLY A 85 -22.32 -13.41 -6.21
CA GLY A 85 -21.25 -14.35 -6.57
C GLY A 85 -19.89 -13.71 -6.71
N ALA A 86 -18.98 -14.43 -7.35
CA ALA A 86 -17.57 -14.05 -7.48
C ALA A 86 -17.41 -12.68 -8.15
N THR A 87 -16.72 -11.78 -7.48
CA THR A 87 -16.55 -10.39 -7.89
C THR A 87 -15.07 -10.00 -7.78
N VAL A 88 -14.59 -9.29 -8.81
CA VAL A 88 -13.20 -8.86 -8.89
C VAL A 88 -13.12 -7.39 -9.31
N LEU A 89 -12.47 -6.57 -8.47
CA LEU A 89 -12.16 -5.18 -8.76
C LEU A 89 -10.65 -5.00 -8.76
N LYS A 90 -10.12 -4.27 -9.74
CA LYS A 90 -8.70 -3.86 -9.76
C LYS A 90 -8.57 -2.39 -9.36
N MET A 91 -7.49 -2.08 -8.65
CA MET A 91 -7.19 -0.75 -8.12
C MET A 91 -5.72 -0.41 -8.30
N SER A 92 -5.42 0.79 -8.82
CA SER A 92 -4.04 1.25 -9.00
C SER A 92 -3.29 1.39 -7.68
N LEU A 93 -1.96 1.23 -7.73
CA LEU A 93 -1.06 1.48 -6.60
C LEU A 93 -0.75 2.97 -6.46
N PRO A 94 -0.47 3.49 -5.23
CA PRO A 94 0.10 4.83 -5.05
C PRO A 94 1.56 4.91 -5.51
N VAL A 95 2.31 3.82 -5.37
CA VAL A 95 3.71 3.67 -5.80
C VAL A 95 3.83 2.36 -6.56
N ALA A 96 4.31 2.41 -7.79
CA ALA A 96 4.49 1.20 -8.62
C ALA A 96 5.45 0.20 -7.96
N SER A 97 5.19 -1.09 -8.13
CA SER A 97 5.95 -2.15 -7.48
C SER A 97 6.66 -3.10 -8.43
N ASN A 98 6.08 -3.41 -9.61
CA ASN A 98 6.51 -4.48 -10.51
C ASN A 98 6.36 -5.88 -9.88
N PHE A 99 5.16 -6.22 -9.43
CA PHE A 99 4.86 -7.50 -8.80
C PHE A 99 5.27 -8.71 -9.64
N THR A 100 5.92 -9.66 -9.00
CA THR A 100 6.31 -10.96 -9.58
C THR A 100 5.56 -12.14 -8.95
N SER A 101 4.84 -11.90 -7.85
CA SER A 101 4.03 -12.90 -7.13
C SER A 101 2.77 -12.25 -6.55
N THR A 102 1.66 -12.99 -6.56
CA THR A 102 0.38 -12.53 -5.98
C THR A 102 0.44 -12.26 -4.48
N GLY A 103 1.35 -12.92 -3.76
CA GLY A 103 1.56 -12.73 -2.32
C GLY A 103 2.37 -11.48 -1.95
N GLN A 104 2.88 -10.71 -2.91
CA GLN A 104 3.62 -9.48 -2.63
C GLN A 104 2.71 -8.32 -2.21
N ALA A 105 1.41 -8.42 -2.42
CA ALA A 105 0.41 -7.59 -1.77
C ALA A 105 -0.52 -8.48 -0.95
N ALA A 106 -0.77 -8.10 0.28
CA ALA A 106 -1.69 -8.79 1.16
C ALA A 106 -2.55 -7.78 1.92
N GLY A 107 -3.85 -7.95 1.82
CA GLY A 107 -4.79 -7.07 2.50
C GLY A 107 -6.16 -7.69 2.64
N THR A 108 -6.99 -6.98 3.40
CA THR A 108 -8.38 -7.35 3.62
C THR A 108 -9.28 -6.13 3.51
N PHE A 109 -10.53 -6.36 3.26
CA PHE A 109 -11.57 -5.35 3.30
C PHE A 109 -12.86 -5.92 3.88
N ALA A 110 -13.70 -5.03 4.39
CA ALA A 110 -15.00 -5.38 4.95
C ALA A 110 -16.02 -4.28 4.66
N THR A 111 -17.31 -4.65 4.65
CA THR A 111 -18.40 -3.68 4.53
C THR A 111 -18.44 -2.74 5.74
N LEU A 112 -18.70 -1.45 5.50
CA LEU A 112 -18.93 -0.46 6.55
C LEU A 112 -20.39 -0.39 7.01
N THR A 113 -21.32 -0.98 6.26
CA THR A 113 -22.74 -0.96 6.62
C THR A 113 -23.05 -1.96 7.72
N SER A 114 -23.79 -1.51 8.76
CA SER A 114 -24.27 -2.39 9.84
C SER A 114 -25.10 -3.55 9.26
N GLY A 115 -24.76 -4.78 9.66
CA GLY A 115 -25.40 -6.00 9.17
C GLY A 115 -24.81 -6.60 7.89
N GLY A 116 -23.85 -5.94 7.26
CA GLY A 116 -23.08 -6.50 6.15
C GLY A 116 -21.87 -7.29 6.64
N THR A 117 -21.79 -8.56 6.25
CA THR A 117 -20.68 -9.45 6.63
C THR A 117 -19.76 -9.78 5.45
N THR A 118 -19.89 -9.06 4.33
CA THR A 118 -19.04 -9.33 3.17
C THR A 118 -17.63 -8.84 3.44
N THR A 119 -16.71 -9.78 3.44
CA THR A 119 -15.27 -9.54 3.54
C THR A 119 -14.59 -10.16 2.33
N GLY A 120 -13.37 -9.73 2.05
CA GLY A 120 -12.59 -10.30 0.96
C GLY A 120 -11.10 -10.09 1.14
N ALA A 121 -10.35 -10.66 0.21
CA ALA A 121 -8.90 -10.55 0.14
C ALA A 121 -8.48 -9.50 -0.90
N ILE A 122 -7.37 -8.86 -0.63
CA ILE A 122 -6.66 -8.02 -1.59
C ILE A 122 -5.31 -8.68 -1.87
N LEU A 123 -5.04 -8.91 -3.15
CA LEU A 123 -3.83 -9.58 -3.63
C LEU A 123 -3.17 -8.71 -4.71
N ALA A 124 -1.94 -9.06 -5.08
CA ALA A 124 -1.27 -8.45 -6.22
C ALA A 124 -1.75 -9.07 -7.55
N ASP A 125 -2.08 -8.23 -8.52
CA ASP A 125 -2.19 -8.62 -9.93
C ASP A 125 -0.83 -8.39 -10.60
N ILE A 126 -0.11 -9.46 -10.86
CA ILE A 126 1.25 -9.44 -11.42
C ILE A 126 1.29 -9.01 -12.90
N THR A 127 0.17 -9.10 -13.61
CA THR A 127 0.11 -8.75 -15.03
C THR A 127 -0.03 -7.25 -15.25
N ASN A 128 -0.77 -6.58 -14.36
CA ASN A 128 -1.09 -5.17 -14.50
C ASN A 128 -0.43 -4.28 -13.46
N ASP A 129 0.32 -4.86 -12.50
CA ASP A 129 0.93 -4.16 -11.36
C ASP A 129 -0.06 -3.33 -10.57
N VAL A 130 -1.18 -3.96 -10.14
CA VAL A 130 -2.27 -3.34 -9.40
C VAL A 130 -2.75 -4.23 -8.26
N PHE A 131 -3.58 -3.69 -7.36
CA PHE A 131 -4.31 -4.51 -6.39
C PHE A 131 -5.51 -5.18 -7.05
N GLU A 132 -5.82 -6.38 -6.60
CA GLU A 132 -7.00 -7.13 -6.99
C GLU A 132 -7.83 -7.48 -5.75
N PHE A 133 -9.03 -6.89 -5.66
CA PHE A 133 -10.02 -7.18 -4.63
C PHE A 133 -10.86 -8.37 -5.07
N ARG A 134 -10.86 -9.43 -4.28
CA ARG A 134 -11.61 -10.67 -4.56
C ARG A 134 -12.60 -10.98 -3.44
N PHE A 135 -13.86 -11.16 -3.79
CA PHE A 135 -14.92 -11.50 -2.84
C PHE A 135 -16.12 -12.13 -3.54
N ASN A 136 -17.07 -12.63 -2.75
CA ASN A 136 -18.38 -13.00 -3.24
C ASN A 136 -19.39 -11.91 -2.84
N ALA A 137 -19.96 -11.23 -3.84
CA ALA A 137 -21.03 -10.27 -3.62
C ALA A 137 -22.28 -10.97 -3.09
N ALA A 138 -22.81 -10.49 -1.97
CA ALA A 138 -24.02 -11.01 -1.36
C ALA A 138 -25.30 -10.46 -2.00
N ASN A 139 -25.20 -9.29 -2.64
CA ASN A 139 -26.29 -8.61 -3.32
C ASN A 139 -25.75 -7.64 -4.39
N THR A 140 -26.64 -6.96 -5.09
CA THR A 140 -26.32 -5.99 -6.14
C THR A 140 -26.34 -4.53 -5.66
N THR A 141 -26.63 -4.31 -4.38
CA THR A 141 -26.69 -2.96 -3.80
C THR A 141 -25.31 -2.32 -3.75
N SER A 142 -25.25 -1.04 -4.07
CA SER A 142 -24.01 -0.27 -3.92
C SER A 142 -23.56 -0.27 -2.44
N THR A 143 -22.41 -0.83 -2.18
CA THR A 143 -21.88 -1.08 -0.83
C THR A 143 -20.52 -0.44 -0.66
N ILE A 144 -20.29 0.19 0.50
CA ILE A 144 -19.01 0.80 0.87
C ILE A 144 -18.18 -0.23 1.62
N TYR A 145 -16.94 -0.40 1.20
CA TYR A 145 -15.95 -1.28 1.82
C TYR A 145 -14.77 -0.45 2.32
N ALA A 146 -14.39 -0.62 3.58
CA ALA A 146 -13.11 -0.15 4.10
C ALA A 146 -12.05 -1.22 3.88
N PHE A 147 -10.84 -0.81 3.54
CA PHE A 147 -9.75 -1.74 3.27
C PHE A 147 -8.43 -1.28 3.86
N THR A 148 -7.56 -2.25 4.07
CA THR A 148 -6.14 -2.04 4.32
C THR A 148 -5.35 -3.10 3.56
N VAL A 149 -4.28 -2.68 2.90
CA VAL A 149 -3.37 -3.57 2.17
C VAL A 149 -1.93 -3.11 2.36
N THR A 150 -1.03 -4.07 2.50
CA THR A 150 0.42 -3.81 2.55
C THR A 150 1.09 -4.56 1.41
N TYR A 151 2.08 -3.91 0.78
CA TYR A 151 2.89 -4.49 -0.28
C TYR A 151 4.33 -4.02 -0.21
N GLN A 152 5.21 -4.70 -0.93
CA GLN A 152 6.61 -4.32 -1.09
C GLN A 152 6.84 -3.79 -2.51
N ILE A 153 7.65 -2.76 -2.62
CA ILE A 153 8.20 -2.28 -3.88
C ILE A 153 9.31 -3.24 -4.29
N VAL A 154 9.21 -3.82 -5.47
CA VAL A 154 10.11 -4.87 -6.01
C VAL A 154 10.94 -4.32 -7.16
#